data_ff4dc20135af4f35a2a580c09918bd36
#
_entry.id   ff4dc20135af4f35a2a580c09918bd36
#
_cell.length_a   1.000
_cell.length_b   1.000
_cell.length_c   1.000
_cell.angle_alpha   90.00
_cell.angle_beta   90.00
_cell.angle_gamma   90.00
#
_symmetry.space_group_name_H-M   'P 1'
#
loop_
_entity.id
_entity.type
_entity.pdbx_description
1 polymer ?
#
loop_
_entity_poly.entity_id
_entity_poly.type
_entity_poly.pdbx_seq_one_letter_code
_entity_poly.pdbx_strand_id
1 'polypeptide(L)'
;YGLTFDEVSLAIRSSSVDLPGGSIEVQHGGEILLRAKGLAKRAVDFEQIVLRTRPDGTRLRLGQVATILDGFEETDQESYFDGKPCALVKVFRVGEENAIAISETVHQYIADSRHLYPAGIGLTTWQDDSTYLKGRRDLMIRNGLTGFCLVFIVLALFLRFRLAFWVSLGIPISFLGTFWLMPALDVSISMISLFAFIVVLGIVVDDAILIGENIHAHHERGTPGLKGAIAGAVEMARPVTFAVATSIAAFAPLIFTAGNTGKIIKFIPLIVIPTLFFSLIESLFILPRHLSNLRKVDNIEDGTGFVGGWRRFQHRFVTRMDQFILRIYKPTLRWCLDWRYLTMAIAVAVFAITMGVVAGGHIRFTFFPPVEGDNIAATVTLPLGSTTEETKRVVKKLEIAAEKVRAQLDAETPEGYPSIVRHTLSSVGSQPFKTDQNRSSGRAVASIKSANTGEVHIEASPSEERMF
;
A
#
# COMPACT_ATOMS: atom_id res chain seq x y z
N TYR A 1 -30.47 -45.38 34.00
CA TYR A 1 -31.36 -44.21 34.00
C TYR A 1 -32.43 -44.28 32.89
N GLY A 2 -32.33 -45.24 31.93
CA GLY A 2 -33.28 -45.41 30.82
C GLY A 2 -33.26 -44.25 29.83
N LEU A 3 -32.10 -43.65 29.61
CA LEU A 3 -31.86 -42.56 28.64
C LEU A 3 -31.43 -43.15 27.30
N THR A 4 -31.92 -42.56 26.21
CA THR A 4 -31.43 -42.81 24.87
C THR A 4 -30.39 -41.74 24.49
N PHE A 5 -29.54 -42.05 23.54
CA PHE A 5 -28.56 -41.09 23.02
C PHE A 5 -29.22 -39.83 22.42
N ASP A 6 -30.35 -40.01 21.75
CA ASP A 6 -31.11 -38.92 21.15
C ASP A 6 -31.69 -37.97 22.20
N GLU A 7 -32.19 -38.52 23.33
CA GLU A 7 -32.69 -37.69 24.45
C GLU A 7 -31.57 -36.82 25.03
N VAL A 8 -30.38 -37.39 25.22
CA VAL A 8 -29.22 -36.64 25.72
C VAL A 8 -28.78 -35.57 24.71
N SER A 9 -28.68 -35.93 23.43
CA SER A 9 -28.33 -35.01 22.36
C SER A 9 -29.33 -33.85 22.24
N LEU A 10 -30.62 -34.13 22.32
CA LEU A 10 -31.67 -33.13 22.27
C LEU A 10 -31.60 -32.19 23.47
N ALA A 11 -31.42 -32.75 24.69
CA ALA A 11 -31.29 -31.96 25.90
C ALA A 11 -30.08 -30.99 25.85
N ILE A 12 -28.93 -31.45 25.33
CA ILE A 12 -27.77 -30.61 25.15
C ILE A 12 -28.06 -29.47 24.15
N ARG A 13 -28.62 -29.80 22.98
CA ARG A 13 -28.92 -28.82 21.94
C ARG A 13 -29.93 -27.77 22.38
N SER A 14 -30.97 -28.18 23.14
CA SER A 14 -32.02 -27.27 23.60
C SER A 14 -31.61 -26.42 24.79
N SER A 15 -30.67 -26.88 25.62
CA SER A 15 -30.21 -26.18 26.81
C SER A 15 -29.00 -25.27 26.55
N SER A 16 -28.21 -25.55 25.48
CA SER A 16 -27.04 -24.77 25.13
C SER A 16 -27.31 -23.92 23.87
N VAL A 17 -28.18 -22.93 24.03
CA VAL A 17 -28.55 -22.03 22.92
C VAL A 17 -28.78 -20.62 23.42
N ASP A 18 -28.32 -19.64 22.63
CA ASP A 18 -28.69 -18.24 22.84
C ASP A 18 -29.95 -17.94 22.03
N LEU A 19 -30.98 -17.49 22.69
CA LEU A 19 -32.28 -17.18 22.07
C LEU A 19 -32.47 -15.66 21.97
N PRO A 20 -32.73 -15.12 20.77
CA PRO A 20 -33.19 -13.76 20.66
C PRO A 20 -34.57 -13.62 21.30
N GLY A 21 -34.72 -12.74 22.29
CA GLY A 21 -35.96 -12.50 23.02
C GLY A 21 -36.83 -11.40 22.42
N GLY A 22 -36.50 -10.88 21.23
CA GLY A 22 -37.16 -9.76 20.60
C GLY A 22 -36.57 -8.41 20.99
N SER A 23 -37.24 -7.32 20.62
CA SER A 23 -36.86 -5.95 20.96
C SER A 23 -37.97 -5.23 21.72
N ILE A 24 -37.61 -4.32 22.61
CA ILE A 24 -38.51 -3.41 23.30
C ILE A 24 -38.26 -2.00 22.79
N GLU A 25 -39.25 -1.36 22.23
CA GLU A 25 -39.19 0.08 21.88
C GLU A 25 -39.18 0.95 23.15
N VAL A 26 -38.24 1.87 23.23
CA VAL A 26 -38.15 2.82 24.34
C VAL A 26 -38.83 4.13 23.94
N GLN A 27 -39.55 4.76 24.85
CA GLN A 27 -40.36 5.99 24.62
C GLN A 27 -39.61 7.18 24.02
N HIS A 28 -38.29 7.14 23.91
CA HIS A 28 -37.45 8.22 23.39
C HIS A 28 -36.60 7.81 22.17
N GLY A 29 -37.04 6.82 21.40
CA GLY A 29 -36.43 6.48 20.12
C GLY A 29 -35.15 5.62 20.24
N GLY A 30 -35.32 4.37 20.62
CA GLY A 30 -34.28 3.34 20.61
C GLY A 30 -34.91 1.97 20.83
N GLU A 31 -34.28 0.92 20.28
CA GLU A 31 -34.65 -0.48 20.48
C GLU A 31 -33.69 -1.13 21.50
N ILE A 32 -34.25 -1.78 22.53
CA ILE A 32 -33.46 -2.66 23.42
C ILE A 32 -33.66 -4.08 22.97
N LEU A 33 -32.57 -4.70 22.45
CA LEU A 33 -32.57 -6.10 22.08
C LEU A 33 -32.51 -6.99 23.32
N LEU A 34 -33.54 -7.83 23.50
CA LEU A 34 -33.55 -8.87 24.52
C LEU A 34 -32.87 -10.12 23.98
N ARG A 35 -31.93 -10.67 24.73
CA ARG A 35 -31.23 -11.91 24.41
C ARG A 35 -31.10 -12.78 25.66
N ALA A 36 -31.66 -13.97 25.62
CA ALA A 36 -31.37 -14.96 26.62
C ALA A 36 -30.04 -15.64 26.34
N LYS A 37 -29.06 -15.47 27.22
CA LYS A 37 -27.74 -16.12 27.12
C LYS A 37 -27.83 -17.47 27.83
N GLY A 38 -27.94 -18.55 27.05
CA GLY A 38 -27.98 -19.93 27.55
C GLY A 38 -26.90 -20.84 26.99
N LEU A 39 -25.98 -20.29 26.16
CA LEU A 39 -24.92 -21.08 25.54
C LEU A 39 -23.90 -21.55 26.58
N ALA A 40 -23.82 -22.85 26.82
CA ALA A 40 -22.80 -23.48 27.62
C ALA A 40 -21.43 -23.33 26.90
N LYS A 41 -20.41 -22.87 27.62
CA LYS A 41 -19.07 -22.61 27.06
C LYS A 41 -17.96 -23.42 27.71
N ARG A 42 -18.14 -23.86 28.93
CA ARG A 42 -17.14 -24.58 29.72
C ARG A 42 -17.69 -25.93 30.16
N ALA A 43 -16.84 -26.90 30.48
CA ALA A 43 -17.23 -28.19 30.96
C ALA A 43 -18.28 -28.13 32.11
N VAL A 44 -18.06 -27.23 33.08
CA VAL A 44 -18.94 -27.02 34.21
C VAL A 44 -20.36 -26.58 33.77
N ASP A 45 -20.47 -25.77 32.74
CA ASP A 45 -21.77 -25.32 32.22
C ASP A 45 -22.52 -26.51 31.59
N PHE A 46 -21.81 -27.40 30.87
CA PHE A 46 -22.39 -28.66 30.32
C PHE A 46 -22.77 -29.65 31.40
N GLU A 47 -21.97 -29.81 32.46
CA GLU A 47 -22.27 -30.69 33.60
C GLU A 47 -23.62 -30.37 34.24
N GLN A 48 -24.02 -29.09 34.25
CA GLN A 48 -25.24 -28.61 34.88
C GLN A 48 -26.48 -28.78 33.97
N ILE A 49 -26.35 -29.17 32.71
CA ILE A 49 -27.48 -29.38 31.81
C ILE A 49 -28.39 -30.48 32.38
N VAL A 50 -29.68 -30.16 32.50
CA VAL A 50 -30.71 -31.09 33.01
C VAL A 50 -31.20 -31.97 31.86
N LEU A 51 -30.95 -33.28 31.96
CA LEU A 51 -31.38 -34.26 30.97
C LEU A 51 -32.85 -34.67 31.20
N ARG A 52 -33.26 -34.86 32.47
CA ARG A 52 -34.59 -35.27 32.83
C ARG A 52 -34.96 -34.75 34.21
N THR A 53 -36.20 -34.31 34.39
CA THR A 53 -36.77 -34.00 35.70
C THR A 53 -37.78 -35.08 36.05
N ARG A 54 -37.66 -35.70 37.23
CA ARG A 54 -38.60 -36.71 37.73
C ARG A 54 -39.85 -36.07 38.35
N PRO A 55 -40.94 -36.80 38.53
CA PRO A 55 -42.16 -36.28 39.16
C PRO A 55 -41.95 -35.78 40.61
N ASP A 56 -40.95 -36.32 41.30
CA ASP A 56 -40.53 -35.91 42.65
C ASP A 56 -39.71 -34.63 42.69
N GLY A 57 -39.43 -33.97 41.51
CA GLY A 57 -38.62 -32.77 41.38
C GLY A 57 -37.14 -33.04 41.27
N THR A 58 -36.67 -34.27 41.38
CA THR A 58 -35.25 -34.63 41.22
C THR A 58 -34.80 -34.40 39.78
N ARG A 59 -33.69 -33.70 39.59
CA ARG A 59 -33.10 -33.39 38.28
C ARG A 59 -31.90 -34.28 38.03
N LEU A 60 -31.93 -35.01 36.92
CA LEU A 60 -30.80 -35.76 36.43
C LEU A 60 -29.98 -34.85 35.51
N ARG A 61 -28.70 -34.61 35.83
CA ARG A 61 -27.79 -33.71 35.10
C ARG A 61 -26.82 -34.49 34.24
N LEU A 62 -26.30 -33.84 33.17
CA LEU A 62 -25.37 -34.45 32.23
C LEU A 62 -24.10 -34.96 32.93
N GLY A 63 -23.53 -34.19 33.84
CA GLY A 63 -22.34 -34.59 34.60
C GLY A 63 -22.51 -35.81 35.50
N GLN A 64 -23.78 -36.29 35.77
CA GLN A 64 -24.04 -37.50 36.52
C GLN A 64 -24.04 -38.77 35.65
N VAL A 65 -24.14 -38.62 34.32
CA VAL A 65 -24.28 -39.76 33.38
C VAL A 65 -23.16 -39.78 32.33
N ALA A 66 -22.42 -38.68 32.18
CA ALA A 66 -21.33 -38.54 31.21
C ALA A 66 -20.14 -37.85 31.82
N THR A 67 -18.96 -38.21 31.36
CA THR A 67 -17.72 -37.47 31.63
C THR A 67 -17.55 -36.42 30.57
N ILE A 68 -17.43 -35.14 30.97
CA ILE A 68 -17.25 -34.02 30.07
C ILE A 68 -15.77 -33.65 30.04
N LEU A 69 -15.18 -33.72 28.85
CA LEU A 69 -13.81 -33.36 28.62
C LEU A 69 -13.79 -31.95 27.99
N ASP A 70 -13.18 -30.99 28.69
CA ASP A 70 -12.92 -29.65 28.18
C ASP A 70 -11.51 -29.66 27.57
N GLY A 71 -11.46 -29.84 26.28
CA GLY A 71 -10.24 -30.03 25.55
C GLY A 71 -10.30 -29.43 24.15
N PHE A 72 -9.22 -29.58 23.43
CA PHE A 72 -9.19 -29.17 22.03
C PHE A 72 -9.77 -30.25 21.13
N GLU A 73 -10.36 -29.85 20.01
CA GLU A 73 -10.78 -30.75 18.96
C GLU A 73 -9.57 -31.56 18.47
N GLU A 74 -9.70 -32.90 18.44
CA GLU A 74 -8.67 -33.74 17.84
C GLU A 74 -8.68 -33.53 16.34
N THR A 75 -7.59 -32.97 15.85
CA THR A 75 -7.37 -32.65 14.43
C THR A 75 -6.05 -33.23 13.94
N ASP A 76 -6.03 -33.65 12.67
CA ASP A 76 -4.81 -34.08 11.98
C ASP A 76 -3.87 -32.90 11.61
N GLN A 77 -4.02 -31.74 12.31
CA GLN A 77 -3.27 -30.53 11.99
C GLN A 77 -2.10 -30.36 12.94
N GLU A 78 -0.90 -30.28 12.37
CA GLU A 78 0.32 -29.94 13.09
C GLU A 78 0.98 -28.75 12.42
N SER A 79 1.58 -27.86 13.23
CA SER A 79 2.34 -26.72 12.72
C SER A 79 3.67 -26.61 13.48
N TYR A 80 4.72 -26.28 12.71
CA TYR A 80 6.07 -26.12 13.24
C TYR A 80 6.65 -24.81 12.74
N PHE A 81 7.13 -24.00 13.67
CA PHE A 81 7.77 -22.72 13.38
C PHE A 81 9.26 -22.81 13.73
N ASP A 82 10.10 -22.60 12.75
CA ASP A 82 11.57 -22.82 12.87
C ASP A 82 11.90 -24.18 13.51
N GLY A 83 11.20 -25.23 13.08
CA GLY A 83 11.35 -26.60 13.54
C GLY A 83 10.76 -26.90 14.92
N LYS A 84 10.09 -25.95 15.58
CA LYS A 84 9.46 -26.14 16.89
C LYS A 84 7.92 -26.18 16.75
N PRO A 85 7.24 -27.06 17.51
CA PRO A 85 5.79 -27.08 17.51
C PRO A 85 5.22 -25.70 17.86
N CYS A 86 4.22 -25.25 17.13
CA CYS A 86 3.62 -23.94 17.33
C CYS A 86 2.08 -23.94 17.20
N ALA A 87 1.45 -22.93 17.80
CA ALA A 87 0.06 -22.58 17.55
C ALA A 87 0.00 -21.20 16.90
N LEU A 88 -0.81 -21.07 15.84
CA LEU A 88 -0.96 -19.84 15.11
C LEU A 88 -2.20 -19.08 15.60
N VAL A 89 -2.01 -17.84 16.04
CA VAL A 89 -3.08 -16.91 16.37
C VAL A 89 -3.16 -15.86 15.25
N LYS A 90 -4.27 -15.82 14.52
CA LYS A 90 -4.48 -14.86 13.44
C LYS A 90 -5.22 -13.64 13.96
N VAL A 91 -4.63 -12.46 13.71
CA VAL A 91 -5.25 -11.18 13.98
C VAL A 91 -5.78 -10.58 12.68
N PHE A 92 -7.06 -10.26 12.65
CA PHE A 92 -7.72 -9.72 11.47
C PHE A 92 -8.12 -8.26 11.71
N ARG A 93 -7.97 -7.46 10.67
CA ARG A 93 -8.56 -6.13 10.60
C ARG A 93 -10.06 -6.25 10.33
N VAL A 94 -10.88 -5.52 11.05
CA VAL A 94 -12.34 -5.44 10.85
C VAL A 94 -12.72 -4.00 10.50
N GLY A 95 -13.47 -3.83 9.40
CA GLY A 95 -13.90 -2.50 8.96
C GLY A 95 -12.75 -1.58 8.56
N GLU A 96 -12.77 -0.34 9.06
CA GLU A 96 -11.83 0.71 8.70
C GLU A 96 -10.63 0.83 9.67
N GLU A 97 -10.37 -0.16 10.50
CA GLU A 97 -9.26 -0.14 11.44
C GLU A 97 -7.90 0.01 10.74
N ASN A 98 -6.97 0.69 11.40
CA ASN A 98 -5.63 0.91 10.86
C ASN A 98 -4.74 -0.33 11.08
N ALA A 99 -4.33 -0.98 9.99
CA ALA A 99 -3.49 -2.18 10.04
C ALA A 99 -2.14 -1.95 10.75
N ILE A 100 -1.56 -0.76 10.63
CA ILE A 100 -0.29 -0.40 11.29
C ILE A 100 -0.50 -0.31 12.81
N ALA A 101 -1.58 0.34 13.25
CA ALA A 101 -1.90 0.46 14.68
C ALA A 101 -2.21 -0.90 15.31
N ILE A 102 -2.90 -1.79 14.58
CA ILE A 102 -3.16 -3.17 15.05
C ILE A 102 -1.83 -3.91 15.25
N SER A 103 -0.94 -3.87 14.27
CA SER A 103 0.38 -4.51 14.37
C SER A 103 1.18 -3.96 15.56
N GLU A 104 1.21 -2.65 15.74
CA GLU A 104 1.90 -2.02 16.89
C GLU A 104 1.32 -2.49 18.23
N THR A 105 -0.01 -2.60 18.32
CA THR A 105 -0.69 -3.14 19.51
C THR A 105 -0.31 -4.59 19.77
N VAL A 106 -0.21 -5.43 18.71
CA VAL A 106 0.21 -6.83 18.83
C VAL A 106 1.66 -6.92 19.29
N HIS A 107 2.57 -6.14 18.70
CA HIS A 107 3.97 -6.11 19.13
C HIS A 107 4.12 -5.66 20.59
N GLN A 108 3.37 -4.63 20.99
CA GLN A 108 3.37 -4.17 22.38
C GLN A 108 2.82 -5.25 23.31
N TYR A 109 1.71 -5.93 22.93
CA TYR A 109 1.15 -7.03 23.72
C TYR A 109 2.17 -8.17 23.89
N ILE A 110 2.91 -8.55 22.83
CA ILE A 110 3.94 -9.58 22.92
C ILE A 110 5.05 -9.17 23.90
N ALA A 111 5.50 -7.91 23.84
CA ALA A 111 6.52 -7.40 24.75
C ALA A 111 6.06 -7.41 26.20
N ASP A 112 4.85 -6.92 26.45
CA ASP A 112 4.27 -6.78 27.78
C ASP A 112 3.85 -8.13 28.39
N SER A 113 3.46 -9.11 27.55
CA SER A 113 2.94 -10.41 28.01
C SER A 113 4.03 -11.47 28.18
N ARG A 114 5.27 -11.19 27.82
CA ARG A 114 6.36 -12.19 27.83
C ARG A 114 6.55 -12.87 29.20
N HIS A 115 6.29 -12.16 30.28
CA HIS A 115 6.41 -12.65 31.65
C HIS A 115 5.22 -13.52 32.11
N LEU A 116 4.11 -13.53 31.36
CA LEU A 116 2.90 -14.32 31.66
C LEU A 116 3.00 -15.77 31.21
N TYR A 117 3.94 -16.08 30.30
CA TYR A 117 4.07 -17.39 29.71
C TYR A 117 5.18 -18.20 30.38
N PRO A 118 4.98 -19.53 30.56
CA PRO A 118 5.98 -20.41 31.14
C PRO A 118 7.29 -20.42 30.34
N ALA A 119 8.39 -20.75 31.03
CA ALA A 119 9.68 -20.95 30.37
C ALA A 119 9.58 -22.03 29.27
N GLY A 120 9.98 -21.69 28.05
CA GLY A 120 9.89 -22.57 26.89
C GLY A 120 8.77 -22.20 25.88
N ILE A 121 7.84 -21.33 26.26
CA ILE A 121 6.86 -20.77 25.33
C ILE A 121 7.34 -19.40 24.85
N GLY A 122 7.56 -19.26 23.54
CA GLY A 122 7.90 -17.98 22.89
C GLY A 122 6.72 -17.45 22.11
N LEU A 123 6.53 -16.13 22.15
CA LEU A 123 5.62 -15.40 21.25
C LEU A 123 6.45 -14.70 20.20
N THR A 124 6.07 -14.84 18.94
CA THR A 124 6.70 -14.13 17.83
C THR A 124 5.64 -13.78 16.79
N THR A 125 5.93 -12.80 15.96
CA THR A 125 5.08 -12.43 14.82
C THR A 125 5.55 -13.13 13.56
N TRP A 126 4.59 -13.47 12.71
CA TRP A 126 4.81 -14.06 11.40
C TRP A 126 3.81 -13.46 10.40
N GLN A 127 4.27 -13.19 9.17
CA GLN A 127 3.45 -12.52 8.14
C GLN A 127 2.80 -11.22 8.61
N ASP A 128 3.60 -10.28 9.09
CA ASP A 128 3.13 -8.95 9.40
C ASP A 128 3.02 -8.08 8.13
N ASP A 129 1.85 -8.07 7.50
CA ASP A 129 1.57 -7.26 6.31
C ASP A 129 1.74 -5.75 6.55
N SER A 130 1.71 -5.30 7.81
CA SER A 130 1.92 -3.89 8.14
C SER A 130 3.35 -3.43 7.86
N THR A 131 4.33 -4.32 7.92
CA THR A 131 5.74 -4.04 7.60
C THR A 131 5.87 -3.59 6.15
N TYR A 132 5.17 -4.30 5.23
CA TYR A 132 5.11 -3.91 3.83
C TYR A 132 4.45 -2.54 3.63
N LEU A 133 3.35 -2.27 4.36
CA LEU A 133 2.68 -0.97 4.31
C LEU A 133 3.56 0.16 4.85
N LYS A 134 4.28 -0.09 5.97
CA LYS A 134 5.24 0.87 6.55
C LYS A 134 6.37 1.19 5.57
N GLY A 135 7.01 0.17 5.00
CA GLY A 135 8.08 0.33 4.02
C GLY A 135 7.62 1.15 2.81
N ARG A 136 6.43 0.85 2.27
CA ARG A 136 5.87 1.62 1.14
C ARG A 136 5.54 3.06 1.49
N ARG A 137 4.96 3.31 2.66
CA ARG A 137 4.72 4.67 3.16
C ARG A 137 6.03 5.46 3.27
N ASP A 138 7.06 4.86 3.89
CA ASP A 138 8.32 5.52 4.15
C ASP A 138 9.10 5.78 2.84
N LEU A 139 9.09 4.81 1.92
CA LEU A 139 9.62 4.98 0.56
C LEU A 139 8.94 6.14 -0.17
N MET A 140 7.62 6.24 -0.08
CA MET A 140 6.87 7.33 -0.70
C MET A 140 7.21 8.69 -0.08
N ILE A 141 7.22 8.80 1.24
CA ILE A 141 7.58 10.06 1.91
C ILE A 141 8.98 10.48 1.48
N ARG A 142 9.92 9.54 1.48
CA ARG A 142 11.31 9.79 1.03
C ARG A 142 11.36 10.21 -0.44
N ASN A 143 10.67 9.49 -1.33
CA ASN A 143 10.64 9.81 -2.76
C ASN A 143 9.92 11.12 -3.04
N GLY A 144 8.80 11.38 -2.36
CA GLY A 144 8.08 12.65 -2.44
C GLY A 144 8.93 13.82 -1.97
N LEU A 145 9.61 13.67 -0.83
CA LEU A 145 10.50 14.69 -0.30
C LEU A 145 11.72 14.91 -1.20
N THR A 146 12.35 13.84 -1.67
CA THR A 146 13.49 13.89 -2.58
C THR A 146 13.09 14.53 -3.92
N GLY A 147 11.93 14.12 -4.48
CA GLY A 147 11.38 14.72 -5.69
C GLY A 147 11.08 16.21 -5.52
N PHE A 148 10.44 16.58 -4.41
CA PHE A 148 10.20 17.99 -4.06
C PHE A 148 11.50 18.80 -3.94
N CYS A 149 12.50 18.27 -3.22
CA CYS A 149 13.81 18.92 -3.09
C CYS A 149 14.51 19.06 -4.44
N LEU A 150 14.48 18.02 -5.28
CA LEU A 150 15.07 18.05 -6.61
C LEU A 150 14.40 19.11 -7.48
N VAL A 151 13.07 19.14 -7.52
CA VAL A 151 12.30 20.16 -8.23
C VAL A 151 12.64 21.55 -7.73
N PHE A 152 12.65 21.74 -6.40
CA PHE A 152 13.02 23.01 -5.79
C PHE A 152 14.44 23.47 -6.18
N ILE A 153 15.41 22.55 -6.17
CA ILE A 153 16.80 22.86 -6.56
C ILE A 153 16.86 23.26 -8.04
N VAL A 154 16.19 22.51 -8.92
CA VAL A 154 16.12 22.83 -10.35
C VAL A 154 15.47 24.19 -10.56
N LEU A 155 14.33 24.45 -9.91
CA LEU A 155 13.67 25.75 -9.99
C LEU A 155 14.56 26.88 -9.46
N ALA A 156 15.23 26.69 -8.33
CA ALA A 156 16.14 27.66 -7.76
C ALA A 156 17.37 27.92 -8.64
N LEU A 157 17.72 27.00 -9.53
CA LEU A 157 18.80 27.14 -10.48
C LEU A 157 18.43 28.09 -11.64
N PHE A 158 17.21 28.03 -12.12
CA PHE A 158 16.69 28.83 -13.23
C PHE A 158 15.98 30.11 -12.79
N LEU A 159 15.20 30.02 -11.70
CA LEU A 159 14.38 31.08 -11.18
C LEU A 159 15.00 31.72 -9.95
N ARG A 160 14.66 32.98 -9.66
CA ARG A 160 15.02 33.60 -8.39
C ARG A 160 14.52 32.76 -7.22
N PHE A 161 15.35 32.54 -6.21
CA PHE A 161 15.07 31.68 -5.05
C PHE A 161 13.66 31.91 -4.45
N ARG A 162 13.26 33.17 -4.34
CA ARG A 162 11.95 33.53 -3.80
C ARG A 162 10.80 33.10 -4.71
N LEU A 163 10.99 33.15 -6.02
CA LEU A 163 10.02 32.67 -7.01
C LEU A 163 9.96 31.13 -6.96
N ALA A 164 11.11 30.46 -6.98
CA ALA A 164 11.19 29.01 -6.85
C ALA A 164 10.49 28.51 -5.57
N PHE A 165 10.66 29.20 -4.44
CA PHE A 165 10.01 28.84 -3.18
C PHE A 165 8.47 28.89 -3.29
N TRP A 166 7.90 30.00 -3.83
CA TRP A 166 6.44 30.12 -3.95
C TRP A 166 5.85 29.14 -4.95
N VAL A 167 6.51 28.91 -6.09
CA VAL A 167 6.10 27.90 -7.07
C VAL A 167 6.12 26.51 -6.46
N SER A 168 7.20 26.16 -5.75
CA SER A 168 7.29 24.83 -5.12
C SER A 168 6.26 24.63 -4.00
N LEU A 169 5.86 25.70 -3.31
CA LEU A 169 4.83 25.62 -2.26
C LEU A 169 3.46 25.24 -2.81
N GLY A 170 3.21 25.48 -4.09
CA GLY A 170 1.99 25.04 -4.79
C GLY A 170 1.79 23.51 -4.77
N ILE A 171 2.88 22.74 -4.76
CA ILE A 171 2.82 21.27 -4.74
C ILE A 171 2.10 20.75 -3.48
N PRO A 172 2.60 21.05 -2.26
CA PRO A 172 1.92 20.59 -1.05
C PRO A 172 0.51 21.15 -0.91
N ILE A 173 0.22 22.36 -1.39
CA ILE A 173 -1.14 22.93 -1.37
C ILE A 173 -2.09 22.09 -2.23
N SER A 174 -1.67 21.74 -3.47
CA SER A 174 -2.46 20.91 -4.38
C SER A 174 -2.67 19.49 -3.82
N PHE A 175 -1.67 18.93 -3.17
CA PHE A 175 -1.77 17.62 -2.52
C PHE A 175 -2.71 17.65 -1.32
N LEU A 176 -2.64 18.67 -0.47
CA LEU A 176 -3.55 18.83 0.67
C LEU A 176 -5.00 18.99 0.20
N GLY A 177 -5.23 19.73 -0.90
CA GLY A 177 -6.55 19.80 -1.52
C GLY A 177 -7.07 18.43 -1.97
N THR A 178 -6.21 17.61 -2.54
CA THR A 178 -6.55 16.24 -2.93
C THR A 178 -6.83 15.36 -1.73
N PHE A 179 -6.00 15.42 -0.67
CA PHE A 179 -6.25 14.69 0.58
C PHE A 179 -7.60 15.05 1.21
N TRP A 180 -8.00 16.31 1.10
CA TRP A 180 -9.32 16.74 1.57
C TRP A 180 -10.47 16.11 0.80
N LEU A 181 -10.32 15.84 -0.50
CA LEU A 181 -11.35 15.20 -1.34
C LEU A 181 -11.33 13.68 -1.28
N MET A 182 -10.22 13.04 -0.89
CA MET A 182 -10.08 11.57 -0.89
C MET A 182 -11.22 10.84 -0.15
N PRO A 183 -11.66 11.27 1.06
CA PRO A 183 -12.76 10.60 1.75
C PRO A 183 -14.07 10.67 0.98
N ALA A 184 -14.38 11.79 0.31
CA ALA A 184 -15.59 11.95 -0.49
C ALA A 184 -15.58 11.10 -1.78
N LEU A 185 -14.38 10.73 -2.26
CA LEU A 185 -14.18 9.89 -3.44
C LEU A 185 -14.02 8.40 -3.08
N ASP A 186 -14.15 8.04 -1.81
CA ASP A 186 -13.89 6.68 -1.28
C ASP A 186 -12.49 6.16 -1.68
N VAL A 187 -11.49 7.04 -1.60
CA VAL A 187 -10.09 6.74 -1.91
C VAL A 187 -9.28 6.70 -0.63
N SER A 188 -8.69 5.55 -0.34
CA SER A 188 -7.76 5.38 0.78
C SER A 188 -6.30 5.59 0.35
N ILE A 189 -5.44 5.85 1.34
CA ILE A 189 -3.99 5.85 1.13
C ILE A 189 -3.54 4.40 0.89
N SER A 190 -3.15 4.10 -0.34
CA SER A 190 -2.70 2.81 -0.81
C SER A 190 -1.42 2.97 -1.65
N MET A 191 -0.76 1.87 -1.98
CA MET A 191 0.42 1.91 -2.85
C MET A 191 0.13 2.60 -4.19
N ILE A 192 -1.06 2.39 -4.75
CA ILE A 192 -1.44 2.95 -6.06
C ILE A 192 -1.78 4.42 -5.96
N SER A 193 -2.50 4.84 -4.92
CA SER A 193 -2.76 6.26 -4.68
C SER A 193 -1.46 7.05 -4.45
N LEU A 194 -0.51 6.44 -3.75
CA LEU A 194 0.81 7.03 -3.51
C LEU A 194 1.63 7.14 -4.80
N PHE A 195 1.61 6.11 -5.64
CA PHE A 195 2.21 6.15 -6.97
C PHE A 195 1.61 7.27 -7.83
N ALA A 196 0.27 7.44 -7.78
CA ALA A 196 -0.41 8.52 -8.49
C ALA A 196 0.07 9.92 -8.04
N PHE A 197 0.32 10.14 -6.75
CA PHE A 197 0.91 11.38 -6.25
C PHE A 197 2.32 11.63 -6.80
N ILE A 198 3.15 10.59 -6.92
CA ILE A 198 4.49 10.72 -7.52
C ILE A 198 4.38 11.07 -9.01
N VAL A 199 3.49 10.42 -9.75
CA VAL A 199 3.27 10.69 -11.18
C VAL A 199 2.81 12.12 -11.41
N VAL A 200 1.85 12.61 -10.61
CA VAL A 200 1.29 13.95 -10.79
C VAL A 200 2.24 15.05 -10.31
N LEU A 201 3.22 14.74 -9.47
CA LEU A 201 4.19 15.72 -8.95
C LEU A 201 4.87 16.53 -10.06
N GLY A 202 5.33 15.86 -11.12
CA GLY A 202 5.97 16.52 -12.25
C GLY A 202 5.01 17.40 -13.05
N ILE A 203 3.76 16.95 -13.24
CA ILE A 203 2.76 17.66 -14.04
C ILE A 203 2.29 18.95 -13.33
N VAL A 204 2.08 18.89 -12.02
CA VAL A 204 1.62 20.03 -11.20
C VAL A 204 2.61 21.19 -11.21
N VAL A 205 3.90 20.90 -11.27
CA VAL A 205 4.95 21.93 -11.23
C VAL A 205 4.99 22.77 -12.50
N ASP A 206 4.76 22.15 -13.64
CA ASP A 206 4.90 22.80 -14.95
C ASP A 206 3.94 24.00 -15.10
N ASP A 207 2.71 23.88 -14.63
CA ASP A 207 1.71 24.95 -14.69
C ASP A 207 2.11 26.18 -13.86
N ALA A 208 2.58 25.93 -12.64
CA ALA A 208 3.03 26.97 -11.73
C ALA A 208 4.32 27.67 -12.22
N ILE A 209 5.23 26.91 -12.88
CA ILE A 209 6.44 27.48 -13.51
C ILE A 209 6.06 28.46 -14.61
N LEU A 210 5.19 28.07 -15.54
CA LEU A 210 4.78 28.91 -16.68
C LEU A 210 4.18 30.23 -16.21
N ILE A 211 3.28 30.18 -15.25
CA ILE A 211 2.63 31.39 -14.70
C ILE A 211 3.64 32.23 -13.92
N GLY A 212 4.45 31.59 -13.08
CA GLY A 212 5.45 32.28 -12.28
C GLY A 212 6.52 33.00 -13.12
N GLU A 213 6.99 32.35 -14.18
CA GLU A 213 7.95 32.91 -15.10
C GLU A 213 7.38 34.10 -15.89
N ASN A 214 6.12 33.98 -16.37
CA ASN A 214 5.50 35.07 -17.11
C ASN A 214 5.18 36.27 -16.21
N ILE A 215 4.75 36.04 -14.97
CA ILE A 215 4.62 37.14 -13.98
C ILE A 215 5.95 37.83 -13.75
N HIS A 216 7.04 37.04 -13.63
CA HIS A 216 8.38 37.59 -13.48
C HIS A 216 8.80 38.43 -14.68
N ALA A 217 8.56 37.95 -15.91
CA ALA A 217 8.85 38.67 -17.13
C ALA A 217 8.07 40.00 -17.23
N HIS A 218 6.81 40.05 -16.79
CA HIS A 218 6.04 41.31 -16.69
C HIS A 218 6.64 42.29 -15.69
N HIS A 219 7.11 41.79 -14.54
CA HIS A 219 7.79 42.64 -13.55
C HIS A 219 9.12 43.24 -14.10
N GLU A 220 9.87 42.47 -14.87
CA GLU A 220 11.11 42.95 -15.52
C GLU A 220 10.85 43.96 -16.63
N ARG A 221 9.75 43.78 -17.39
CA ARG A 221 9.31 44.71 -18.44
C ARG A 221 8.74 46.03 -17.92
N GLY A 222 8.73 46.25 -16.59
CA GLY A 222 8.35 47.51 -15.97
C GLY A 222 6.92 47.62 -15.46
N THR A 223 6.21 46.51 -15.35
CA THR A 223 4.89 46.42 -14.69
C THR A 223 4.99 45.68 -13.34
N PRO A 224 5.56 46.32 -12.28
CA PRO A 224 5.75 45.66 -10.99
C PRO A 224 4.41 45.56 -10.19
N GLY A 225 4.42 44.69 -9.18
CA GLY A 225 3.35 44.57 -8.23
C GLY A 225 2.14 43.81 -8.75
N LEU A 226 0.95 44.10 -8.17
CA LEU A 226 -0.26 43.37 -8.46
C LEU A 226 -0.70 43.44 -9.93
N LYS A 227 -0.49 44.59 -10.59
CA LYS A 227 -0.86 44.75 -12.00
C LYS A 227 -0.06 43.83 -12.91
N GLY A 228 1.26 43.70 -12.70
CA GLY A 228 2.09 42.77 -13.47
C GLY A 228 1.79 41.31 -13.16
N ALA A 229 1.47 41.00 -11.89
CA ALA A 229 1.08 39.64 -11.51
C ALA A 229 -0.25 39.23 -12.18
N ILE A 230 -1.26 40.10 -12.21
CA ILE A 230 -2.53 39.84 -12.90
C ILE A 230 -2.30 39.70 -14.40
N ALA A 231 -1.56 40.63 -15.03
CA ALA A 231 -1.32 40.59 -16.47
C ALA A 231 -0.61 39.29 -16.88
N GLY A 232 0.45 38.89 -16.15
CA GLY A 232 1.18 37.67 -16.43
C GLY A 232 0.34 36.39 -16.20
N ALA A 233 -0.48 36.37 -15.18
CA ALA A 233 -1.39 35.24 -14.92
C ALA A 233 -2.50 35.13 -15.99
N VAL A 234 -3.11 36.23 -16.37
CA VAL A 234 -4.20 36.27 -17.40
C VAL A 234 -3.66 35.83 -18.76
N GLU A 235 -2.47 36.27 -19.15
CA GLU A 235 -1.83 35.87 -20.41
C GLU A 235 -1.62 34.34 -20.49
N MET A 236 -1.21 33.72 -19.39
CA MET A 236 -0.96 32.27 -19.30
C MET A 236 -2.19 31.46 -18.89
N ALA A 237 -3.27 32.09 -18.42
CA ALA A 237 -4.46 31.37 -17.94
C ALA A 237 -5.05 30.44 -19.00
N ARG A 238 -5.15 30.92 -20.25
CA ARG A 238 -5.72 30.12 -21.33
C ARG A 238 -4.86 28.92 -21.72
N PRO A 239 -3.55 29.03 -22.03
CA PRO A 239 -2.69 27.89 -22.33
C PRO A 239 -2.64 26.89 -21.18
N VAL A 240 -2.49 27.33 -19.93
CA VAL A 240 -2.39 26.46 -18.76
C VAL A 240 -3.71 25.72 -18.51
N THR A 241 -4.86 26.40 -18.59
CA THR A 241 -6.16 25.72 -18.44
C THR A 241 -6.37 24.66 -19.51
N PHE A 242 -5.98 24.90 -20.77
CA PHE A 242 -6.05 23.89 -21.82
C PHE A 242 -5.09 22.73 -21.59
N ALA A 243 -3.86 22.97 -21.10
CA ALA A 243 -2.91 21.92 -20.78
C ALA A 243 -3.44 21.01 -19.67
N VAL A 244 -3.95 21.61 -18.58
CA VAL A 244 -4.58 20.86 -17.49
C VAL A 244 -5.82 20.09 -17.97
N ALA A 245 -6.69 20.71 -18.75
CA ALA A 245 -7.87 20.04 -19.29
C ALA A 245 -7.52 18.86 -20.19
N THR A 246 -6.46 18.99 -21.00
CA THR A 246 -5.94 17.90 -21.84
C THR A 246 -5.38 16.76 -20.98
N SER A 247 -4.65 17.09 -19.93
CA SER A 247 -4.14 16.09 -18.97
C SER A 247 -5.28 15.36 -18.27
N ILE A 248 -6.30 16.07 -17.81
CA ILE A 248 -7.52 15.48 -17.22
C ILE A 248 -8.20 14.55 -18.23
N ALA A 249 -8.38 15.00 -19.49
CA ALA A 249 -8.99 14.20 -20.55
C ALA A 249 -8.18 12.93 -20.87
N ALA A 250 -6.84 12.98 -20.75
CA ALA A 250 -5.98 11.81 -20.96
C ALA A 250 -6.11 10.78 -19.82
N PHE A 251 -6.28 11.22 -18.58
CA PHE A 251 -6.44 10.33 -17.43
C PHE A 251 -7.89 9.83 -17.23
N ALA A 252 -8.89 10.59 -17.63
CA ALA A 252 -10.31 10.29 -17.41
C ALA A 252 -10.75 8.90 -17.93
N PRO A 253 -10.30 8.38 -19.09
CA PRO A 253 -10.69 7.05 -19.58
C PRO A 253 -10.29 5.91 -18.63
N LEU A 254 -9.26 6.08 -17.80
CA LEU A 254 -8.83 5.06 -16.84
C LEU A 254 -9.88 4.79 -15.76
N ILE A 255 -10.79 5.75 -15.49
CA ILE A 255 -11.92 5.57 -14.55
C ILE A 255 -12.87 4.48 -15.03
N PHE A 256 -13.06 4.38 -16.35
CA PHE A 256 -14.02 3.48 -16.98
C PHE A 256 -13.45 2.12 -17.35
N THR A 257 -12.19 1.83 -16.96
CA THR A 257 -11.56 0.54 -17.25
C THR A 257 -12.29 -0.59 -16.53
N ALA A 258 -12.73 -1.62 -17.27
CA ALA A 258 -13.48 -2.74 -16.74
C ALA A 258 -12.58 -3.82 -16.09
N GLY A 259 -13.18 -4.69 -15.28
CA GLY A 259 -12.52 -5.85 -14.67
C GLY A 259 -11.73 -5.53 -13.39
N ASN A 260 -11.04 -6.54 -12.86
CA ASN A 260 -10.28 -6.42 -11.61
C ASN A 260 -9.13 -5.41 -11.73
N THR A 261 -8.47 -5.37 -12.87
CA THR A 261 -7.41 -4.41 -13.16
C THR A 261 -7.94 -2.98 -13.18
N GLY A 262 -9.15 -2.76 -13.73
CA GLY A 262 -9.80 -1.45 -13.73
C GLY A 262 -10.11 -0.95 -12.33
N LYS A 263 -10.53 -1.84 -11.42
CA LYS A 263 -10.76 -1.49 -10.00
C LYS A 263 -9.51 -0.95 -9.30
N ILE A 264 -8.34 -1.39 -9.75
CA ILE A 264 -7.06 -0.96 -9.22
C ILE A 264 -6.60 0.34 -9.89
N ILE A 265 -6.63 0.38 -11.22
CA ILE A 265 -6.11 1.52 -12.01
C ILE A 265 -6.95 2.79 -11.82
N LYS A 266 -8.26 2.67 -11.54
CA LYS A 266 -9.14 3.83 -11.31
C LYS A 266 -8.66 4.77 -10.19
N PHE A 267 -7.86 4.28 -9.22
CA PHE A 267 -7.32 5.13 -8.16
C PHE A 267 -6.32 6.18 -8.69
N ILE A 268 -5.66 5.93 -9.84
CA ILE A 268 -4.73 6.88 -10.43
C ILE A 268 -5.46 8.17 -10.86
N PRO A 269 -6.46 8.13 -11.74
CA PRO A 269 -7.19 9.35 -12.12
C PRO A 269 -7.96 9.98 -10.96
N LEU A 270 -8.45 9.21 -10.00
CA LEU A 270 -9.13 9.74 -8.81
C LEU A 270 -8.19 10.56 -7.89
N ILE A 271 -6.89 10.42 -8.03
CA ILE A 271 -5.88 11.26 -7.37
C ILE A 271 -5.39 12.36 -8.31
N VAL A 272 -5.04 12.01 -9.55
CA VAL A 272 -4.42 12.95 -10.51
C VAL A 272 -5.39 14.09 -10.85
N ILE A 273 -6.65 13.79 -11.15
CA ILE A 273 -7.63 14.81 -11.58
C ILE A 273 -7.88 15.87 -10.49
N PRO A 274 -8.19 15.51 -9.23
CA PRO A 274 -8.30 16.49 -8.17
C PRO A 274 -7.01 17.29 -7.94
N THR A 275 -5.86 16.63 -8.00
CA THR A 275 -4.57 17.31 -7.79
C THR A 275 -4.34 18.37 -8.87
N LEU A 276 -4.60 18.06 -10.14
CA LEU A 276 -4.51 19.00 -11.25
C LEU A 276 -5.54 20.15 -11.10
N PHE A 277 -6.72 19.84 -10.62
CA PHE A 277 -7.75 20.88 -10.37
C PHE A 277 -7.28 21.87 -9.28
N PHE A 278 -6.75 21.36 -8.16
CA PHE A 278 -6.22 22.24 -7.10
C PHE A 278 -4.95 22.96 -7.54
N SER A 279 -4.09 22.34 -8.37
CA SER A 279 -2.94 22.99 -8.97
C SER A 279 -3.34 24.18 -9.85
N LEU A 280 -4.39 24.02 -10.65
CA LEU A 280 -4.92 25.10 -11.48
C LEU A 280 -5.42 26.27 -10.64
N ILE A 281 -6.15 26.00 -9.56
CA ILE A 281 -6.61 27.03 -8.61
C ILE A 281 -5.41 27.73 -7.97
N GLU A 282 -4.43 26.97 -7.52
CA GLU A 282 -3.23 27.51 -6.90
C GLU A 282 -2.48 28.42 -7.87
N SER A 283 -2.19 27.93 -9.07
CA SER A 283 -1.38 28.63 -10.07
C SER A 283 -2.04 29.90 -10.57
N LEU A 284 -3.38 29.90 -10.77
CA LEU A 284 -4.11 31.04 -11.33
C LEU A 284 -4.50 32.09 -10.28
N PHE A 285 -4.78 31.69 -9.04
CA PHE A 285 -5.33 32.60 -8.02
C PHE A 285 -4.39 32.85 -6.86
N ILE A 286 -3.75 31.80 -6.32
CA ILE A 286 -2.95 31.91 -5.11
C ILE A 286 -1.54 32.40 -5.43
N LEU A 287 -0.87 31.76 -6.40
CA LEU A 287 0.49 32.09 -6.81
C LEU A 287 0.65 33.55 -7.26
N PRO A 288 -0.23 34.15 -8.10
CA PRO A 288 -0.09 35.56 -8.51
C PRO A 288 -0.12 36.52 -7.32
N ARG A 289 -0.94 36.22 -6.29
CA ARG A 289 -0.99 37.03 -5.06
C ARG A 289 0.33 37.00 -4.31
N HIS A 290 0.95 35.84 -4.17
CA HIS A 290 2.24 35.71 -3.51
C HIS A 290 3.36 36.38 -4.29
N LEU A 291 3.32 36.32 -5.61
CA LEU A 291 4.31 36.92 -6.49
C LEU A 291 4.13 38.44 -6.66
N SER A 292 2.95 38.99 -6.41
CA SER A 292 2.71 40.44 -6.51
C SER A 292 3.57 41.28 -5.57
N ASN A 293 4.04 40.71 -4.48
CA ASN A 293 4.89 41.39 -3.49
C ASN A 293 6.40 41.20 -3.74
N LEU A 294 6.80 40.68 -4.93
CA LEU A 294 8.20 40.58 -5.29
C LEU A 294 8.75 42.00 -5.58
N ARG A 295 9.63 42.49 -4.71
CA ARG A 295 10.35 43.75 -4.94
C ARG A 295 11.31 43.62 -6.12
N LYS A 296 11.44 44.69 -6.93
CA LYS A 296 12.60 44.85 -7.82
C LYS A 296 13.85 44.77 -6.97
N VAL A 297 14.72 43.83 -7.27
CA VAL A 297 16.04 43.80 -6.68
C VAL A 297 16.92 44.64 -7.61
N ASP A 298 17.08 45.90 -7.25
CA ASP A 298 18.12 46.73 -7.84
C ASP A 298 19.46 46.19 -7.35
N ASN A 299 20.37 45.94 -8.31
CA ASN A 299 21.78 45.55 -8.19
C ASN A 299 22.10 44.11 -7.75
N ILE A 300 22.71 43.39 -8.71
CA ILE A 300 23.28 42.05 -8.58
C ILE A 300 24.54 42.02 -7.70
N GLU A 301 25.15 43.19 -7.43
CA GLU A 301 26.51 43.30 -6.86
C GLU A 301 26.60 43.26 -5.33
N ASP A 302 25.52 43.46 -4.58
CA ASP A 302 25.60 43.69 -3.13
C ASP A 302 25.41 42.48 -2.23
N GLY A 303 25.48 41.26 -2.73
CA GLY A 303 25.39 40.05 -1.92
C GLY A 303 26.76 39.56 -1.44
N THR A 304 27.18 39.96 -0.23
CA THR A 304 28.32 39.34 0.46
C THR A 304 27.87 38.03 1.15
N GLY A 305 28.70 36.97 1.09
CA GLY A 305 28.43 35.71 1.74
C GLY A 305 27.79 34.63 0.82
N PHE A 306 27.15 33.63 1.42
CA PHE A 306 26.55 32.45 0.74
C PHE A 306 25.54 32.83 -0.35
N VAL A 307 24.68 33.83 -0.08
CA VAL A 307 23.66 34.29 -1.04
C VAL A 307 24.31 34.91 -2.29
N GLY A 308 25.40 35.67 -2.14
CA GLY A 308 26.16 36.24 -3.28
C GLY A 308 26.86 35.13 -4.09
N GLY A 309 27.36 34.09 -3.42
CA GLY A 309 27.96 32.94 -4.08
C GLY A 309 26.93 32.18 -4.93
N TRP A 310 25.74 31.92 -4.38
CA TRP A 310 24.64 31.28 -5.08
C TRP A 310 24.17 32.10 -6.30
N ARG A 311 23.97 33.39 -6.16
CA ARG A 311 23.57 34.26 -7.27
C ARG A 311 24.60 34.27 -8.42
N ARG A 312 25.90 34.29 -8.10
CA ARG A 312 26.96 34.20 -9.12
C ARG A 312 26.96 32.83 -9.83
N PHE A 313 26.73 31.76 -9.09
CA PHE A 313 26.62 30.42 -9.68
C PHE A 313 25.39 30.32 -10.60
N GLN A 314 24.23 30.79 -10.15
CA GLN A 314 22.98 30.83 -10.93
C GLN A 314 23.15 31.66 -12.21
N HIS A 315 23.72 32.83 -12.11
CA HIS A 315 23.99 33.69 -13.29
C HIS A 315 24.91 32.99 -14.31
N ARG A 316 25.99 32.36 -13.85
CA ARG A 316 26.86 31.55 -14.74
C ARG A 316 26.12 30.42 -15.42
N PHE A 317 25.24 29.75 -14.69
CA PHE A 317 24.44 28.65 -15.23
C PHE A 317 23.48 29.16 -16.31
N VAL A 318 22.71 30.19 -16.03
CA VAL A 318 21.76 30.80 -16.98
C VAL A 318 22.53 31.31 -18.23
N THR A 319 23.66 32.01 -18.06
CA THR A 319 24.48 32.48 -19.19
C THR A 319 25.01 31.31 -20.06
N ARG A 320 25.42 30.19 -19.45
CA ARG A 320 25.81 28.99 -20.20
C ARG A 320 24.65 28.37 -20.96
N MET A 321 23.45 28.36 -20.36
CA MET A 321 22.23 27.89 -21.02
C MET A 321 21.89 28.79 -22.23
N ASP A 322 21.93 30.09 -22.07
CA ASP A 322 21.74 31.03 -23.19
C ASP A 322 22.75 30.79 -24.31
N GLN A 323 24.01 30.57 -23.96
CA GLN A 323 25.05 30.25 -24.95
C GLN A 323 24.77 28.90 -25.65
N PHE A 324 24.30 27.89 -24.94
CA PHE A 324 23.90 26.64 -25.53
C PHE A 324 22.72 26.83 -26.51
N ILE A 325 21.71 27.59 -26.09
CA ILE A 325 20.55 27.92 -26.93
C ILE A 325 20.99 28.62 -28.20
N LEU A 326 21.83 29.63 -28.09
CA LEU A 326 22.29 30.43 -29.24
C LEU A 326 23.25 29.66 -30.15
N ARG A 327 24.17 28.85 -29.58
CA ARG A 327 25.25 28.20 -30.35
C ARG A 327 24.90 26.80 -30.86
N ILE A 328 24.03 26.10 -30.18
CA ILE A 328 23.70 24.71 -30.54
C ILE A 328 22.25 24.60 -30.94
N TYR A 329 21.31 24.96 -30.06
CA TYR A 329 19.89 24.74 -30.32
C TYR A 329 19.36 25.54 -31.51
N LYS A 330 19.65 26.83 -31.56
CA LYS A 330 19.20 27.70 -32.64
C LYS A 330 19.72 27.28 -34.02
N PRO A 331 21.02 26.95 -34.23
CA PRO A 331 21.51 26.43 -35.50
C PRO A 331 20.88 25.08 -35.87
N THR A 332 20.75 24.17 -34.90
CA THR A 332 20.09 22.85 -35.12
C THR A 332 18.64 23.02 -35.55
N LEU A 333 17.90 23.90 -34.88
CA LEU A 333 16.51 24.21 -35.23
C LEU A 333 16.42 24.79 -36.67
N ARG A 334 17.33 25.74 -37.02
CA ARG A 334 17.39 26.26 -38.40
C ARG A 334 17.66 25.14 -39.37
N TRP A 335 18.66 24.32 -39.14
CA TRP A 335 18.96 23.19 -40.00
C TRP A 335 17.74 22.26 -40.18
N CYS A 336 17.02 21.93 -39.10
CA CYS A 336 15.78 21.12 -39.15
C CYS A 336 14.69 21.79 -40.00
N LEU A 337 14.56 23.14 -39.91
CA LEU A 337 13.55 23.86 -40.68
C LEU A 337 13.94 24.00 -42.16
N ASP A 338 15.23 24.27 -42.43
CA ASP A 338 15.74 24.36 -43.80
C ASP A 338 15.64 23.03 -44.52
N TRP A 339 15.96 21.94 -43.82
CA TRP A 339 15.88 20.56 -44.32
C TRP A 339 14.61 19.81 -43.80
N ARG A 340 13.46 20.52 -43.82
CA ARG A 340 12.20 20.02 -43.26
C ARG A 340 11.81 18.63 -43.73
N TYR A 341 11.97 18.29 -45.02
CA TYR A 341 11.64 16.99 -45.58
C TYR A 341 12.60 15.88 -45.09
N LEU A 342 13.88 16.21 -44.95
CA LEU A 342 14.85 15.27 -44.38
C LEU A 342 14.58 15.04 -42.91
N THR A 343 14.26 16.09 -42.15
CA THR A 343 13.86 15.96 -40.73
C THR A 343 12.61 15.08 -40.55
N MET A 344 11.62 15.28 -41.40
CA MET A 344 10.42 14.43 -41.43
C MET A 344 10.77 12.97 -41.79
N ALA A 345 11.62 12.76 -42.79
CA ALA A 345 12.03 11.40 -43.20
C ALA A 345 12.79 10.69 -42.06
N ILE A 346 13.68 11.40 -41.35
CA ILE A 346 14.37 10.85 -40.17
C ILE A 346 13.36 10.49 -39.07
N ALA A 347 12.41 11.38 -38.76
CA ALA A 347 11.39 11.11 -37.75
C ALA A 347 10.54 9.88 -38.10
N VAL A 348 10.10 9.76 -39.34
CA VAL A 348 9.35 8.60 -39.84
C VAL A 348 10.20 7.33 -39.80
N ALA A 349 11.48 7.39 -40.17
CA ALA A 349 12.41 6.26 -40.11
C ALA A 349 12.61 5.77 -38.66
N VAL A 350 12.84 6.70 -37.71
CA VAL A 350 12.96 6.37 -36.29
C VAL A 350 11.67 5.73 -35.78
N PHE A 351 10.51 6.29 -36.14
CA PHE A 351 9.21 5.72 -35.77
C PHE A 351 9.04 4.29 -36.36
N ALA A 352 9.35 4.10 -37.63
CA ALA A 352 9.26 2.79 -38.28
C ALA A 352 10.20 1.75 -37.65
N ILE A 353 11.44 2.16 -37.34
CA ILE A 353 12.41 1.29 -36.64
C ILE A 353 11.87 0.91 -35.25
N THR A 354 11.35 1.88 -34.48
CA THR A 354 10.78 1.63 -33.16
C THR A 354 9.61 0.65 -33.25
N MET A 355 8.70 0.88 -34.19
CA MET A 355 7.57 -0.04 -34.44
C MET A 355 8.05 -1.43 -34.87
N GLY A 356 9.11 -1.49 -35.68
CA GLY A 356 9.75 -2.75 -36.08
C GLY A 356 10.34 -3.53 -34.87
N VAL A 357 10.96 -2.84 -33.95
CA VAL A 357 11.50 -3.44 -32.72
C VAL A 357 10.38 -3.98 -31.83
N VAL A 358 9.28 -3.23 -31.69
CA VAL A 358 8.10 -3.65 -30.91
C VAL A 358 7.42 -4.85 -31.60
N ALA A 359 7.12 -4.74 -32.89
CA ALA A 359 6.46 -5.80 -33.65
C ALA A 359 7.34 -7.06 -33.81
N GLY A 360 8.66 -6.91 -33.85
CA GLY A 360 9.63 -7.99 -33.84
C GLY A 360 9.75 -8.77 -32.54
N GLY A 361 8.96 -8.40 -31.49
CA GLY A 361 8.96 -9.12 -30.20
C GLY A 361 10.21 -8.93 -29.35
N HIS A 362 11.08 -7.96 -29.70
CA HIS A 362 12.26 -7.62 -28.88
C HIS A 362 11.87 -6.96 -27.56
N ILE A 363 10.70 -6.32 -27.50
CA ILE A 363 10.14 -5.76 -26.28
C ILE A 363 9.03 -6.71 -25.80
N ARG A 364 9.28 -7.38 -24.66
CA ARG A 364 8.28 -8.27 -24.05
C ARG A 364 7.22 -7.41 -23.35
N PHE A 365 5.97 -7.63 -23.71
CA PHE A 365 4.85 -7.00 -23.00
C PHE A 365 4.53 -7.81 -21.75
N THR A 366 4.71 -7.21 -20.59
CA THR A 366 4.24 -7.72 -19.30
C THR A 366 3.36 -6.65 -18.67
N PHE A 367 2.13 -7.02 -18.30
CA PHE A 367 1.18 -6.04 -17.75
C PHE A 367 1.62 -5.54 -16.36
N PHE A 368 2.07 -6.47 -15.52
CA PHE A 368 2.77 -6.16 -14.28
C PHE A 368 4.14 -6.85 -14.31
N PRO A 369 5.22 -6.12 -14.03
CA PRO A 369 6.51 -6.77 -13.85
C PRO A 369 6.42 -7.76 -12.69
N PRO A 370 7.11 -8.91 -12.75
CA PRO A 370 7.23 -9.78 -11.60
C PRO A 370 7.89 -8.99 -10.46
N VAL A 371 7.18 -8.91 -9.34
CA VAL A 371 7.72 -8.33 -8.11
C VAL A 371 8.23 -9.47 -7.27
N GLU A 372 9.46 -9.37 -6.81
CA GLU A 372 10.02 -10.33 -5.87
C GLU A 372 9.18 -10.33 -4.60
N GLY A 373 8.73 -11.52 -4.23
CA GLY A 373 7.95 -11.72 -3.00
C GLY A 373 8.86 -12.08 -1.83
N ASP A 374 8.49 -11.64 -0.64
CA ASP A 374 9.18 -12.01 0.58
C ASP A 374 8.72 -13.37 1.12
N ASN A 375 7.79 -14.01 0.43
CA ASN A 375 7.17 -15.26 0.84
C ASN A 375 7.26 -16.31 -0.27
N ILE A 376 7.82 -17.46 0.07
CA ILE A 376 7.92 -18.64 -0.81
C ILE A 376 7.18 -19.79 -0.15
N ALA A 377 6.21 -20.38 -0.83
CA ALA A 377 5.45 -21.50 -0.30
C ALA A 377 5.54 -22.72 -1.21
N ALA A 378 5.92 -23.85 -0.62
CA ALA A 378 5.84 -25.17 -1.23
C ALA A 378 4.63 -25.90 -0.68
N THR A 379 3.62 -26.12 -1.50
CA THR A 379 2.41 -26.86 -1.10
C THR A 379 2.45 -28.30 -1.54
N VAL A 380 2.01 -29.18 -0.65
CA VAL A 380 1.90 -30.63 -0.91
C VAL A 380 0.43 -31.02 -0.86
N THR A 381 0.01 -31.82 -1.84
CA THR A 381 -1.29 -32.49 -1.83
C THR A 381 -1.07 -33.93 -2.28
N LEU A 382 -1.22 -34.86 -1.39
CA LEU A 382 -1.13 -36.29 -1.67
C LEU A 382 -2.48 -36.85 -2.14
N PRO A 383 -2.54 -38.03 -2.71
CA PRO A 383 -3.80 -38.68 -3.08
C PRO A 383 -4.77 -38.76 -1.89
N LEU A 384 -6.06 -38.74 -2.18
CA LEU A 384 -7.10 -38.94 -1.15
C LEU A 384 -6.93 -40.32 -0.49
N GLY A 385 -6.98 -40.33 0.85
CA GLY A 385 -6.74 -41.54 1.65
C GLY A 385 -5.33 -41.68 2.16
N SER A 386 -4.39 -40.79 1.77
CA SER A 386 -3.09 -40.73 2.41
C SER A 386 -3.19 -40.32 3.86
N THR A 387 -2.36 -40.94 4.69
CA THR A 387 -2.32 -40.68 6.12
C THR A 387 -1.58 -39.39 6.48
N THR A 388 -1.87 -38.83 7.64
CA THR A 388 -1.14 -37.66 8.20
C THR A 388 0.36 -37.95 8.30
N GLU A 389 0.76 -39.16 8.66
CA GLU A 389 2.16 -39.58 8.77
C GLU A 389 2.90 -39.60 7.41
N GLU A 390 2.21 -39.95 6.32
CA GLU A 390 2.78 -39.89 4.98
C GLU A 390 2.99 -38.45 4.55
N THR A 391 2.00 -37.59 4.80
CA THR A 391 2.09 -36.16 4.53
C THR A 391 3.22 -35.53 5.34
N LYS A 392 3.35 -35.85 6.61
CA LYS A 392 4.42 -35.39 7.49
C LYS A 392 5.81 -35.76 6.99
N ARG A 393 5.98 -36.99 6.48
CA ARG A 393 7.25 -37.42 5.87
C ARG A 393 7.65 -36.59 4.65
N VAL A 394 6.68 -36.20 3.81
CA VAL A 394 6.94 -35.36 2.64
C VAL A 394 7.23 -33.91 3.06
N VAL A 395 6.44 -33.36 3.96
CA VAL A 395 6.67 -32.00 4.51
C VAL A 395 8.04 -31.92 5.16
N LYS A 396 8.46 -32.95 5.90
CA LYS A 396 9.82 -32.98 6.51
C LYS A 396 10.96 -32.98 5.47
N LYS A 397 10.77 -33.63 4.33
CA LYS A 397 11.76 -33.57 3.23
C LYS A 397 11.85 -32.15 2.64
N LEU A 398 10.73 -31.45 2.49
CA LEU A 398 10.72 -30.05 2.03
C LEU A 398 11.36 -29.13 3.06
N GLU A 399 11.10 -29.32 4.34
CA GLU A 399 11.72 -28.55 5.43
C GLU A 399 13.27 -28.71 5.42
N ILE A 400 13.76 -29.94 5.26
CA ILE A 400 15.20 -30.22 5.13
C ILE A 400 15.78 -29.54 3.86
N ALA A 401 15.05 -29.54 2.76
CA ALA A 401 15.49 -28.86 1.54
C ALA A 401 15.52 -27.34 1.74
N ALA A 402 14.53 -26.77 2.40
CA ALA A 402 14.47 -25.35 2.74
C ALA A 402 15.68 -24.95 3.62
N GLU A 403 16.00 -25.75 4.62
CA GLU A 403 17.15 -25.48 5.50
C GLU A 403 18.50 -25.59 4.77
N LYS A 404 18.64 -26.49 3.80
CA LYS A 404 19.82 -26.55 2.93
C LYS A 404 19.97 -25.29 2.09
N VAL A 405 18.86 -24.82 1.49
CA VAL A 405 18.86 -23.59 0.71
C VAL A 405 19.21 -22.39 1.60
N ARG A 406 18.63 -22.33 2.80
CA ARG A 406 18.99 -21.31 3.79
C ARG A 406 20.48 -21.29 4.07
N ALA A 407 21.06 -22.44 4.40
CA ALA A 407 22.49 -22.56 4.69
C ALA A 407 23.37 -22.15 3.50
N GLN A 408 22.96 -22.43 2.25
CA GLN A 408 23.67 -22.00 1.05
C GLN A 408 23.62 -20.48 0.89
N LEU A 409 22.42 -19.89 1.03
CA LEU A 409 22.24 -18.43 0.92
C LEU A 409 22.99 -17.68 2.03
N ASP A 410 22.97 -18.21 3.26
CA ASP A 410 23.69 -17.62 4.38
C ASP A 410 25.22 -17.67 4.17
N ALA A 411 25.72 -18.72 3.51
CA ALA A 411 27.14 -18.84 3.16
C ALA A 411 27.58 -17.87 2.05
N GLU A 412 26.66 -17.45 1.18
CA GLU A 412 26.88 -16.47 0.11
C GLU A 412 26.67 -15.03 0.60
N THR A 413 26.02 -14.85 1.76
CA THR A 413 25.73 -13.54 2.33
C THR A 413 26.97 -12.97 3.03
N PRO A 414 27.44 -11.75 2.72
CA PRO A 414 28.58 -11.14 3.36
C PRO A 414 28.38 -10.94 4.87
N GLU A 415 29.50 -10.99 5.63
CA GLU A 415 29.48 -10.72 7.07
C GLU A 415 28.85 -9.34 7.38
N GLY A 416 27.88 -9.31 8.28
CA GLY A 416 27.16 -8.10 8.71
C GLY A 416 25.78 -7.92 8.13
N TYR A 417 25.35 -8.76 7.19
CA TYR A 417 23.98 -8.77 6.68
C TYR A 417 23.15 -9.86 7.36
N PRO A 418 21.85 -9.61 7.61
CA PRO A 418 20.97 -10.62 8.19
C PRO A 418 20.75 -11.78 7.21
N SER A 419 20.39 -12.96 7.74
CA SER A 419 19.99 -14.11 6.92
C SER A 419 18.85 -13.72 5.96
N ILE A 420 18.95 -14.18 4.71
CA ILE A 420 17.89 -13.96 3.70
C ILE A 420 16.62 -14.68 4.12
N VAL A 421 16.70 -15.84 4.76
CA VAL A 421 15.56 -16.58 5.30
C VAL A 421 15.34 -16.19 6.75
N ARG A 422 14.25 -15.48 7.01
CA ARG A 422 13.91 -15.01 8.35
C ARG A 422 13.28 -16.12 9.20
N HIS A 423 12.23 -16.74 8.67
CA HIS A 423 11.48 -17.79 9.37
C HIS A 423 11.00 -18.87 8.39
N THR A 424 10.79 -20.06 8.92
CA THR A 424 10.19 -21.18 8.20
C THR A 424 9.00 -21.71 8.98
N LEU A 425 7.82 -21.76 8.36
CA LEU A 425 6.63 -22.39 8.90
C LEU A 425 6.32 -23.64 8.09
N SER A 426 6.25 -24.80 8.74
CA SER A 426 5.76 -26.02 8.14
C SER A 426 4.44 -26.44 8.78
N SER A 427 3.50 -26.91 7.98
CA SER A 427 2.19 -27.37 8.43
C SER A 427 1.79 -28.66 7.73
N VAL A 428 1.18 -29.55 8.52
CA VAL A 428 0.62 -30.83 8.11
C VAL A 428 -0.88 -30.79 8.37
N GLY A 429 -1.68 -31.36 7.50
CA GLY A 429 -3.14 -31.32 7.61
C GLY A 429 -3.78 -29.96 7.24
N SER A 430 -2.97 -28.97 6.86
CA SER A 430 -3.46 -27.65 6.48
C SER A 430 -2.48 -26.92 5.55
N GLN A 431 -2.98 -25.90 4.81
CA GLN A 431 -2.21 -25.02 3.95
C GLN A 431 -2.54 -23.56 4.30
N PRO A 432 -1.98 -23.01 5.39
CA PRO A 432 -2.37 -21.70 5.90
C PRO A 432 -2.02 -20.56 4.95
N PHE A 433 -0.82 -20.51 4.39
CA PHE A 433 -0.40 -19.46 3.47
C PHE A 433 -1.20 -19.46 2.16
N LYS A 434 -1.38 -20.63 1.56
CA LYS A 434 -2.19 -20.77 0.34
C LYS A 434 -3.65 -20.37 0.58
N THR A 435 -4.21 -20.67 1.75
CA THR A 435 -5.55 -20.27 2.13
C THR A 435 -5.66 -18.75 2.23
N ASP A 436 -4.67 -18.08 2.82
CA ASP A 436 -4.65 -16.62 2.96
C ASP A 436 -4.43 -15.94 1.59
N GLN A 437 -3.56 -16.47 0.75
CA GLN A 437 -3.36 -15.99 -0.62
C GLN A 437 -4.64 -16.08 -1.47
N ASN A 438 -5.40 -17.16 -1.33
CA ASN A 438 -6.68 -17.29 -2.02
C ASN A 438 -7.72 -16.29 -1.51
N ARG A 439 -7.77 -16.03 -0.21
CA ARG A 439 -8.66 -15.00 0.39
C ARG A 439 -8.31 -13.59 -0.09
N SER A 440 -7.04 -13.23 -0.09
CA SER A 440 -6.57 -11.92 -0.56
C SER A 440 -6.84 -11.70 -2.05
N SER A 441 -6.88 -12.78 -2.84
CA SER A 441 -7.26 -12.76 -4.26
C SER A 441 -8.76 -12.67 -4.52
N GLY A 442 -9.58 -12.53 -3.47
CA GLY A 442 -11.06 -12.47 -3.56
C GLY A 442 -11.73 -13.81 -3.90
N ARG A 443 -10.99 -14.91 -3.82
CA ARG A 443 -11.56 -16.26 -3.98
C ARG A 443 -12.09 -16.73 -2.61
N ALA A 444 -13.39 -16.95 -2.51
CA ALA A 444 -14.00 -17.59 -1.36
C ALA A 444 -13.60 -19.09 -1.35
N VAL A 445 -12.45 -19.38 -0.75
CA VAL A 445 -12.01 -20.78 -0.56
C VAL A 445 -12.14 -21.12 0.90
N ALA A 446 -12.82 -22.25 1.16
CA ALA A 446 -12.83 -22.86 2.48
C ALA A 446 -11.38 -23.17 2.93
N SER A 447 -11.12 -23.08 4.22
CA SER A 447 -9.82 -23.46 4.77
C SER A 447 -9.48 -24.89 4.32
N ILE A 448 -8.34 -25.06 3.66
CA ILE A 448 -7.88 -26.40 3.21
C ILE A 448 -7.41 -27.13 4.45
N LYS A 449 -8.24 -28.06 4.91
CA LYS A 449 -8.00 -28.91 6.09
C LYS A 449 -8.21 -30.36 5.68
N SER A 450 -7.14 -31.11 5.52
CA SER A 450 -7.22 -32.54 5.17
C SER A 450 -5.88 -33.21 5.45
N ALA A 451 -5.93 -34.43 5.99
CA ALA A 451 -4.75 -35.23 6.34
C ALA A 451 -3.71 -35.37 5.20
N ASN A 452 -4.17 -35.32 3.94
CA ASN A 452 -3.33 -35.47 2.75
C ASN A 452 -2.71 -34.13 2.25
N THR A 453 -2.86 -33.02 3.01
CA THR A 453 -2.35 -31.70 2.61
C THR A 453 -1.28 -31.21 3.57
N GLY A 454 -0.28 -30.52 3.04
CA GLY A 454 0.78 -29.89 3.82
C GLY A 454 1.39 -28.69 3.10
N GLU A 455 2.15 -27.91 3.83
CA GLU A 455 2.80 -26.69 3.31
C GLU A 455 4.09 -26.42 4.05
N VAL A 456 5.10 -25.98 3.32
CA VAL A 456 6.31 -25.34 3.88
C VAL A 456 6.37 -23.94 3.34
N HIS A 457 6.30 -22.97 4.22
CA HIS A 457 6.37 -21.56 3.91
C HIS A 457 7.66 -20.98 4.47
N ILE A 458 8.38 -20.24 3.63
CA ILE A 458 9.61 -19.54 3.94
C ILE A 458 9.31 -18.04 3.88
N GLU A 459 9.54 -17.35 4.97
CA GLU A 459 9.53 -15.89 5.04
C GLU A 459 10.95 -15.39 4.86
N ALA A 460 11.19 -14.64 3.80
CA ALA A 460 12.46 -14.00 3.56
C ALA A 460 12.51 -12.61 4.19
N SER A 461 13.70 -12.11 4.45
CA SER A 461 13.90 -10.72 4.86
C SER A 461 13.30 -9.77 3.83
N PRO A 462 12.78 -8.59 4.21
CA PRO A 462 12.23 -7.62 3.27
C PRO A 462 13.19 -7.32 2.12
N SER A 463 12.68 -7.16 0.89
CA SER A 463 13.50 -6.91 -0.31
C SER A 463 14.39 -5.67 -0.17
N GLU A 464 13.99 -4.72 0.68
CA GLU A 464 14.74 -3.48 0.97
C GLU A 464 15.98 -3.73 1.85
N GLU A 465 16.02 -4.84 2.58
CA GLU A 465 17.12 -5.25 3.46
C GLU A 465 18.03 -6.29 2.82
N ARG A 466 17.64 -6.84 1.66
CA ARG A 466 18.43 -7.80 0.91
C ARG A 466 19.47 -7.11 0.04
N MET A 467 20.58 -7.78 -0.13
CA MET A 467 21.70 -7.29 -0.95
C MET A 467 21.55 -7.61 -2.45
N PHE A 468 20.56 -8.48 -2.81
CA PHE A 468 20.31 -8.94 -4.18
C PHE A 468 18.89 -8.64 -4.60
#